data_0f55c7233c7be208ccbd0050b541c664
#
_entry.id   0f55c7233c7be208ccbd0050b541c664
#
_cell.length_a   1.000
_cell.length_b   1.000
_cell.length_c   1.000
_cell.angle_alpha   90.00
_cell.angle_beta   90.00
_cell.angle_gamma   90.00
#
_symmetry.space_group_name_H-M   'P 1'
#
loop_
_entity.id
_entity.type
_entity.pdbx_description
1 polymer ?
#
loop_
_entity_poly.entity_id
_entity_poly.type
_entity_poly.pdbx_seq_one_letter_code
_entity_poly.pdbx_strand_id
1 'polypeptide(L)'
;MSDRLIYLPLGGAGEIGMNAYVYGYGQPGKERLIVVDLGVTFGDMDSTPGIDLIMADTAWLTANKDRIDAIFITHAHEDHVGALGLLWDRIGAPIHCRKFTGALARMKMEERGLPTDGEQLPLLTGELPLPGKGSVRKR
;
A
#
# COMPACT_ATOMS: atom_id res chain seq x y z
N MET A 1 9.67 11.25 -25.38
CA MET A 1 8.69 10.17 -25.22
C MET A 1 7.55 10.69 -24.36
N SER A 2 6.34 10.34 -24.73
CA SER A 2 5.14 10.76 -24.00
C SER A 2 5.01 10.02 -22.68
N ASP A 3 4.40 10.69 -21.72
CA ASP A 3 4.04 10.06 -20.44
C ASP A 3 3.03 8.94 -20.64
N ARG A 4 3.07 7.98 -19.76
CA ARG A 4 2.14 6.85 -19.74
C ARG A 4 1.54 6.65 -18.35
N LEU A 5 0.34 6.08 -18.34
CA LEU A 5 -0.31 5.54 -17.14
C LEU A 5 -0.05 4.04 -17.11
N ILE A 6 0.40 3.55 -15.98
CA ILE A 6 0.53 2.10 -15.76
C ILE A 6 -0.37 1.64 -14.63
N TYR A 7 -0.84 0.42 -14.74
CA TYR A 7 -1.54 -0.31 -13.71
C TYR A 7 -0.93 -1.69 -13.57
N LEU A 8 -0.53 -2.03 -12.35
CA LEU A 8 0.09 -3.32 -12.04
C LEU A 8 -0.61 -3.93 -10.81
N PRO A 9 -1.49 -4.90 -11.00
CA PRO A 9 -2.04 -5.66 -9.88
C PRO A 9 -0.99 -6.65 -9.38
N LEU A 10 -0.63 -6.55 -8.10
CA LEU A 10 0.25 -7.49 -7.43
C LEU A 10 -0.52 -8.61 -6.73
N GLY A 11 -1.75 -8.33 -6.34
CA GLY A 11 -2.68 -9.27 -5.75
C GLY A 11 -4.12 -8.77 -5.90
N GLY A 12 -5.10 -9.63 -5.70
CA GLY A 12 -6.52 -9.29 -5.68
C GLY A 12 -7.23 -9.26 -7.05
N ALA A 13 -6.49 -9.20 -8.15
CA ALA A 13 -7.09 -9.23 -9.48
C ALA A 13 -7.39 -10.68 -9.90
N GLY A 14 -8.66 -10.99 -10.11
CA GLY A 14 -9.11 -12.35 -10.42
C GLY A 14 -9.12 -13.31 -9.23
N GLU A 15 -8.95 -12.81 -8.01
CA GLU A 15 -8.92 -13.57 -6.77
C GLU A 15 -9.51 -12.77 -5.61
N ILE A 16 -9.82 -13.43 -4.51
CA ILE A 16 -10.33 -12.78 -3.29
C ILE A 16 -9.18 -12.63 -2.28
N GLY A 17 -9.05 -11.45 -1.71
CA GLY A 17 -8.06 -11.17 -0.68
C GLY A 17 -6.72 -10.68 -1.25
N MET A 18 -5.73 -10.55 -0.39
CA MET A 18 -4.38 -10.02 -0.63
C MET A 18 -4.31 -8.86 -1.64
N ASN A 19 -5.21 -7.89 -1.49
CA ASN A 19 -5.32 -6.77 -2.42
C ASN A 19 -4.06 -5.90 -2.36
N ALA A 20 -3.45 -5.67 -3.51
CA ALA A 20 -2.30 -4.79 -3.66
C ALA A 20 -2.21 -4.34 -5.12
N TYR A 21 -2.36 -3.04 -5.35
CA TYR A 21 -2.41 -2.47 -6.69
C TYR A 21 -1.41 -1.32 -6.80
N VAL A 22 -0.71 -1.26 -7.92
CA VAL A 22 0.20 -0.17 -8.24
C VAL A 22 -0.36 0.63 -9.40
N TYR A 23 -0.37 1.95 -9.23
CA TYR A 23 -0.65 2.90 -10.29
C TYR A 23 0.56 3.80 -10.48
N GLY A 24 0.89 4.10 -11.71
CA GLY A 24 2.01 4.97 -12.01
C GLY A 24 1.74 5.87 -13.19
N TYR A 25 2.35 7.05 -13.16
CA TYR A 25 2.26 8.02 -14.24
C TYR A 25 3.61 8.72 -14.45
N GLY A 26 3.95 8.91 -15.70
CA GLY A 26 5.16 9.61 -16.13
C GLY A 26 5.82 8.96 -17.33
N GLN A 27 7.05 9.37 -17.61
CA GLN A 27 7.84 8.80 -18.69
C GLN A 27 8.18 7.33 -18.42
N PRO A 28 8.25 6.48 -19.45
CA PRO A 28 8.62 5.07 -19.30
C PRO A 28 9.90 4.87 -18.49
N GLY A 29 9.81 4.08 -17.43
CA GLY A 29 10.90 3.80 -16.49
C GLY A 29 11.12 4.87 -15.41
N LYS A 30 10.41 6.00 -15.48
CA LYS A 30 10.48 7.12 -14.52
C LYS A 30 9.13 7.48 -13.92
N GLU A 31 8.14 6.63 -14.09
CA GLU A 31 6.80 6.87 -13.55
C GLU A 31 6.85 7.06 -12.04
N ARG A 32 6.13 8.04 -11.53
CA ARG A 32 5.84 8.13 -10.10
C ARG A 32 4.73 7.15 -9.77
N LEU A 33 4.89 6.46 -8.66
CA LEU A 33 4.07 5.32 -8.29
C LEU A 33 3.28 5.58 -7.01
N ILE A 34 2.09 5.06 -6.95
CA ILE A 34 1.33 4.88 -5.71
C ILE A 34 0.94 3.43 -5.56
N VAL A 35 0.86 2.99 -4.31
CA VAL A 35 0.36 1.66 -3.95
C VAL A 35 -1.01 1.83 -3.32
N VAL A 36 -1.97 1.04 -3.76
CA VAL A 36 -3.32 1.03 -3.19
C VAL A 36 -3.55 -0.34 -2.56
N ASP A 37 -3.73 -0.34 -1.26
CA ASP A 37 -3.89 -1.50 -0.39
C ASP A 37 -2.66 -2.42 -0.30
N LEU A 38 -2.49 -3.01 0.87
CA LEU A 38 -1.54 -4.07 1.19
C LEU A 38 -2.24 -5.07 2.12
N GLY A 39 -2.99 -5.97 1.52
CA GLY A 39 -3.82 -6.93 2.23
C GLY A 39 -3.24 -8.32 2.29
N VAL A 40 -3.91 -9.15 3.08
CA VAL A 40 -3.63 -10.58 3.18
C VAL A 40 -4.83 -11.38 2.71
N THR A 41 -4.60 -12.63 2.35
CA THR A 41 -5.61 -13.69 2.38
C THR A 41 -5.14 -14.77 3.34
N PHE A 42 -6.06 -15.62 3.79
CA PHE A 42 -5.74 -16.69 4.72
C PHE A 42 -5.55 -18.00 3.96
N GLY A 43 -4.58 -18.79 4.42
CA GLY A 43 -4.41 -20.14 3.92
C GLY A 43 -5.59 -21.04 4.30
N ASP A 44 -5.74 -22.13 3.59
CA ASP A 44 -6.69 -23.19 3.93
C ASP A 44 -6.01 -24.57 3.95
N MET A 45 -6.63 -25.53 4.64
CA MET A 45 -6.04 -26.84 4.86
C MET A 45 -5.96 -27.68 3.58
N ASP A 46 -6.81 -27.40 2.60
CA ASP A 46 -6.89 -28.20 1.38
C ASP A 46 -5.88 -27.75 0.32
N SER A 47 -5.82 -26.43 0.06
CA SER A 47 -4.98 -25.87 -1.01
C SER A 47 -3.62 -25.38 -0.50
N THR A 48 -3.54 -24.94 0.76
CA THR A 48 -2.31 -24.35 1.35
C THR A 48 -2.04 -24.84 2.76
N PRO A 49 -1.88 -26.18 2.97
CA PRO A 49 -1.67 -26.72 4.31
C PRO A 49 -0.41 -26.15 4.98
N GLY A 50 -0.56 -25.72 6.24
CA GLY A 50 0.54 -25.13 7.01
C GLY A 50 0.83 -23.64 6.70
N ILE A 51 0.04 -23.00 5.86
CA ILE A 51 0.14 -21.58 5.55
C ILE A 51 -0.97 -20.82 6.28
N ASP A 52 -0.60 -19.83 7.09
CA ASP A 52 -1.56 -18.99 7.82
C ASP A 52 -1.96 -17.75 7.02
N LEU A 53 -0.98 -17.05 6.47
CA LEU A 53 -1.18 -15.81 5.73
C LEU A 53 -0.54 -15.87 4.35
N ILE A 54 -1.24 -15.32 3.38
CA ILE A 54 -0.77 -15.15 2.01
C ILE A 54 -0.85 -13.66 1.66
N MET A 55 0.22 -13.13 1.10
CA MET A 55 0.31 -11.73 0.69
C MET A 55 1.00 -11.61 -0.67
N ALA A 56 0.82 -10.46 -1.32
CA ALA A 56 1.43 -10.21 -2.62
C ALA A 56 2.96 -10.21 -2.55
N ASP A 57 3.60 -10.66 -3.62
CA ASP A 57 5.04 -10.50 -3.79
C ASP A 57 5.37 -9.03 -4.06
N THR A 58 6.18 -8.44 -3.19
CA THR A 58 6.56 -7.03 -3.24
C THR A 58 7.97 -6.80 -3.77
N ALA A 59 8.61 -7.79 -4.37
CA ALA A 59 9.98 -7.65 -4.89
C ALA A 59 10.10 -6.51 -5.91
N TRP A 60 9.13 -6.36 -6.80
CA TRP A 60 9.09 -5.27 -7.76
C TRP A 60 8.96 -3.89 -7.06
N LEU A 61 8.13 -3.79 -6.03
CA LEU A 61 7.98 -2.55 -5.24
C LEU A 61 9.28 -2.19 -4.53
N THR A 62 9.96 -3.15 -3.92
CA THR A 62 11.24 -2.93 -3.25
C THR A 62 12.31 -2.45 -4.24
N ALA A 63 12.36 -3.04 -5.42
CA ALA A 63 13.28 -2.63 -6.49
C ALA A 63 12.99 -1.21 -7.03
N ASN A 64 11.76 -0.74 -6.91
CA ASN A 64 11.30 0.56 -7.41
C ASN A 64 10.90 1.54 -6.29
N LYS A 65 11.28 1.29 -5.04
CA LYS A 65 10.82 2.06 -3.88
C LYS A 65 11.08 3.56 -3.98
N ASP A 66 12.15 3.98 -4.66
CA ASP A 66 12.48 5.40 -4.84
C ASP A 66 11.46 6.15 -5.71
N ARG A 67 10.66 5.43 -6.46
CA ARG A 67 9.59 5.99 -7.30
C ARG A 67 8.22 5.96 -6.62
N ILE A 68 8.10 5.35 -5.46
CA ILE A 68 6.83 5.22 -4.73
C ILE A 68 6.61 6.44 -3.85
N ASP A 69 5.58 7.23 -4.17
CA ASP A 69 5.26 8.47 -3.45
C ASP A 69 4.36 8.24 -2.25
N ALA A 70 3.50 7.24 -2.31
CA ALA A 70 2.49 7.01 -1.26
C ALA A 70 1.92 5.60 -1.30
N ILE A 71 1.40 5.18 -0.14
CA ILE A 71 0.54 4.01 0.02
C ILE A 71 -0.84 4.51 0.46
N PHE A 72 -1.89 4.10 -0.24
CA PHE A 72 -3.27 4.41 0.13
C PHE A 72 -3.95 3.14 0.61
N ILE A 73 -4.53 3.18 1.80
CA ILE A 73 -5.34 2.09 2.33
C ILE A 73 -6.81 2.51 2.26
N THR A 74 -7.60 1.77 1.51
CA THR A 74 -8.98 2.13 1.21
C THR A 74 -9.91 1.95 2.40
N HIS A 75 -9.74 0.87 3.13
CA HIS A 75 -10.51 0.56 4.34
C HIS A 75 -9.80 -0.48 5.21
N ALA A 76 -10.38 -0.77 6.38
CA ALA A 76 -9.71 -1.46 7.46
C ALA A 76 -9.83 -2.99 7.45
N HIS A 77 -10.36 -3.60 6.40
CA HIS A 77 -10.46 -5.05 6.29
C HIS A 77 -9.08 -5.70 6.07
N GLU A 78 -8.88 -6.89 6.61
CA GLU A 78 -7.59 -7.60 6.55
C GLU A 78 -7.09 -7.84 5.13
N ASP A 79 -7.99 -8.09 4.19
CA ASP A 79 -7.66 -8.26 2.77
C ASP A 79 -7.21 -6.97 2.07
N HIS A 80 -7.24 -5.83 2.77
CA HIS A 80 -6.77 -4.52 2.28
C HIS A 80 -5.67 -3.89 3.15
N VAL A 81 -5.61 -4.17 4.45
CA VAL A 81 -4.63 -3.58 5.38
C VAL A 81 -3.74 -4.61 6.07
N GLY A 82 -4.09 -5.88 5.99
CA GLY A 82 -3.50 -6.91 6.85
C GLY A 82 -2.00 -7.14 6.67
N ALA A 83 -1.44 -6.85 5.50
CA ALA A 83 -0.01 -6.99 5.24
C ALA A 83 0.81 -5.72 5.49
N LEU A 84 0.18 -4.61 5.89
CA LEU A 84 0.87 -3.33 6.03
C LEU A 84 2.05 -3.41 6.98
N GLY A 85 1.86 -3.97 8.17
CA GLY A 85 2.92 -4.13 9.16
C GLY A 85 4.03 -5.10 8.75
N LEU A 86 3.74 -6.01 7.82
CA LEU A 86 4.69 -7.01 7.32
C LEU A 86 5.53 -6.50 6.15
N LEU A 87 4.99 -5.59 5.36
CA LEU A 87 5.57 -5.18 4.08
C LEU A 87 6.04 -3.73 4.04
N TRP A 88 5.58 -2.88 4.96
CA TRP A 88 5.85 -1.45 4.90
C TRP A 88 7.34 -1.10 4.90
N ASP A 89 8.15 -1.76 5.70
CA ASP A 89 9.58 -1.48 5.82
C ASP A 89 10.35 -1.71 4.50
N ARG A 90 9.82 -2.56 3.64
CA ARG A 90 10.37 -2.83 2.31
C ARG A 90 10.04 -1.75 1.29
N ILE A 91 9.04 -0.94 1.58
CA ILE A 91 8.53 0.11 0.68
C ILE A 91 8.90 1.49 1.22
N GLY A 92 8.66 1.74 2.49
CA GLY A 92 9.04 2.96 3.21
C GLY A 92 8.27 4.23 2.82
N ALA A 93 7.21 4.13 2.03
CA ALA A 93 6.42 5.27 1.60
C ALA A 93 5.39 5.71 2.66
N PRO A 94 4.98 7.00 2.67
CA PRO A 94 3.92 7.47 3.55
C PRO A 94 2.59 6.75 3.32
N ILE A 95 1.85 6.53 4.40
CA ILE A 95 0.55 5.85 4.39
C ILE A 95 -0.55 6.88 4.51
N HIS A 96 -1.52 6.84 3.58
CA HIS A 96 -2.68 7.72 3.55
C HIS A 96 -3.94 6.88 3.70
N CYS A 97 -4.78 7.24 4.67
CA CYS A 97 -6.03 6.54 4.94
C CYS A 97 -6.99 7.40 5.77
N ARG A 98 -8.22 6.94 5.92
CA ARG A 98 -9.18 7.60 6.78
C ARG A 98 -8.91 7.27 8.25
N LYS A 99 -9.48 8.07 9.16
CA LYS A 99 -9.18 8.04 10.59
C LYS A 99 -9.32 6.66 11.23
N PHE A 100 -10.43 5.97 10.99
CA PHE A 100 -10.65 4.63 11.53
C PHE A 100 -9.65 3.61 11.00
N THR A 101 -9.43 3.60 9.69
CA THR A 101 -8.42 2.76 9.04
C THR A 101 -7.02 3.09 9.57
N GLY A 102 -6.74 4.36 9.81
CA GLY A 102 -5.48 4.83 10.38
C GLY A 102 -5.19 4.28 11.77
N ALA A 103 -6.21 4.15 12.60
CA ALA A 103 -6.06 3.56 13.93
C ALA A 103 -5.64 2.07 13.83
N LEU A 104 -6.27 1.32 12.94
CA LEU A 104 -5.92 -0.09 12.70
C LEU A 104 -4.56 -0.24 12.00
N ALA A 105 -4.25 0.60 11.03
CA ALA A 105 -2.93 0.63 10.40
C ALA A 105 -1.82 0.85 11.42
N ARG A 106 -2.03 1.79 12.36
CA ARG A 106 -1.10 2.06 13.47
C ARG A 106 -0.89 0.81 14.33
N MET A 107 -1.95 0.13 14.71
CA MET A 107 -1.85 -1.11 15.48
C MET A 107 -1.02 -2.17 14.75
N LYS A 108 -1.27 -2.37 13.46
CA LYS A 108 -0.50 -3.32 12.62
C LYS A 108 0.99 -2.97 12.58
N MET A 109 1.31 -1.70 12.51
CA MET A 109 2.69 -1.22 12.51
C MET A 109 3.35 -1.42 13.88
N GLU A 110 2.66 -1.07 14.96
CA GLU A 110 3.16 -1.22 16.34
C GLU A 110 3.41 -2.68 16.72
N GLU A 111 2.55 -3.60 16.30
CA GLU A 111 2.74 -5.04 16.51
C GLU A 111 4.06 -5.56 15.91
N ARG A 112 4.60 -4.87 14.93
CA ARG A 112 5.86 -5.21 14.27
C ARG A 112 7.05 -4.34 14.70
N GLY A 113 6.85 -3.45 15.68
CA GLY A 113 7.88 -2.54 16.16
C GLY A 113 8.28 -1.46 15.14
N LEU A 114 7.40 -1.17 14.18
CA LEU A 114 7.62 -0.14 13.16
C LEU A 114 7.22 1.24 13.69
N PRO A 115 7.82 2.33 13.17
CA PRO A 115 7.49 3.68 13.61
C PRO A 115 6.05 4.05 13.25
N THR A 116 5.33 4.65 14.20
CA THR A 116 3.92 5.04 14.05
C THR A 116 3.67 6.52 14.24
N ASP A 117 4.69 7.26 14.58
CA ASP A 117 4.63 8.71 14.84
C ASP A 117 5.71 9.46 14.05
N GLY A 118 5.53 10.78 13.94
CA GLY A 118 6.44 11.67 13.26
C GLY A 118 6.24 11.74 11.74
N GLU A 119 7.22 12.32 11.05
CA GLU A 119 7.17 12.57 9.61
C GLU A 119 7.16 11.29 8.75
N GLN A 120 7.54 10.16 9.35
CA GLN A 120 7.64 8.89 8.65
C GLN A 120 6.30 8.20 8.44
N LEU A 121 5.26 8.63 9.15
CA LEU A 121 3.89 8.15 9.00
C LEU A 121 2.90 9.31 9.03
N PRO A 122 2.82 10.12 7.98
CA PRO A 122 1.68 11.00 7.83
C PRO A 122 0.44 10.14 7.56
N LEU A 123 -0.24 9.76 8.64
CA LEU A 123 -1.61 9.32 8.54
C LEU A 123 -2.42 10.55 8.17
N LEU A 124 -2.65 10.77 6.88
CA LEU A 124 -3.56 11.81 6.44
C LEU A 124 -4.97 11.39 6.82
N THR A 125 -5.42 11.97 7.91
CA THR A 125 -6.81 11.91 8.35
C THR A 125 -7.52 13.11 7.76
N GLY A 126 -8.26 12.93 6.69
CA GLY A 126 -9.01 14.02 6.07
C GLY A 126 -9.48 13.68 4.67
N GLU A 127 -10.27 14.55 4.10
CA GLU A 127 -10.64 14.45 2.69
C GLU A 127 -9.38 14.67 1.84
N LEU A 128 -9.09 13.72 0.96
CA LEU A 128 -8.09 13.94 -0.06
C LEU A 128 -8.54 15.13 -0.91
N PRO A 129 -7.69 16.15 -1.13
CA PRO A 129 -8.04 17.21 -2.04
C PRO A 129 -8.32 16.61 -3.42
N LEU A 130 -9.47 16.97 -3.99
CA LEU A 130 -9.82 16.56 -5.33
C LEU A 130 -8.75 17.03 -6.32
N PRO A 131 -8.41 16.23 -7.34
CA PRO A 131 -7.49 16.65 -8.39
C PRO A 131 -7.91 18.01 -8.97
N GLY A 132 -7.00 18.98 -8.99
CA GLY A 132 -7.23 20.32 -9.54
C GLY A 132 -7.47 21.43 -8.52
N LYS A 133 -7.59 21.12 -7.23
CA LYS A 133 -7.66 22.13 -6.16
C LYS A 133 -6.58 21.92 -5.10
N GLY A 134 -5.37 22.23 -5.46
CA GLY A 134 -4.26 22.25 -4.52
C GLY A 134 -3.16 21.25 -4.85
N SER A 135 -1.98 21.76 -4.87
CA SER A 135 -0.77 20.97 -5.01
C SER A 135 -0.71 19.88 -3.94
N VAL A 136 -0.48 18.65 -4.36
CA VAL A 136 0.14 17.67 -3.48
C VAL A 136 1.43 18.34 -2.99
N ARG A 137 1.49 18.75 -1.75
CA ARG A 137 2.73 19.29 -1.20
C ARG A 137 3.75 18.17 -1.25
N LYS A 138 4.74 18.33 -2.10
CA LYS A 138 5.99 17.58 -1.99
C LYS A 138 6.56 17.88 -0.61
N ARG A 139 6.60 16.91 0.20
CA ARG A 139 7.47 16.91 1.38
C ARG A 139 8.74 16.13 1.09
#